data_783a1b20698d803f11ef1d3a8b447140
#
_entry.id   783a1b20698d803f11ef1d3a8b447140
#
_cell.length_a   1.000
_cell.length_b   1.000
_cell.length_c   1.000
_cell.angle_alpha   90.00
_cell.angle_beta   90.00
_cell.angle_gamma   90.00
#
_symmetry.space_group_name_H-M   'P 1'
#
loop_
_entity.id
_entity.type
_entity.pdbx_description
1 polymer ?
#
loop_
_entity_poly.entity_id
_entity_poly.type
_entity_poly.pdbx_seq_one_letter_code
_entity_poly.pdbx_strand_id
1 'polypeptide(L)'
;MDEQRCRYCQGRLELWYVNRLQQYQDQWVIIENLPALVCTQCGEHYYTPQTHDLVVALVTGQAHPQRTELVKVYDAAQVALASKSDKSVHPELMR
;
A
#
# COMPACT_ATOMS: atom_id res chain seq x y z
N MET A 1 -17.26 -21.69 -6.90
CA MET A 1 -17.19 -21.12 -6.23
C MET A 1 -17.78 -19.98 -6.27
N ASP A 2 -18.07 -19.47 -5.57
CA ASP A 2 -18.68 -18.39 -5.53
C ASP A 2 -17.98 -17.21 -5.77
N GLU A 3 -18.47 -16.22 -6.30
CA GLU A 3 -17.85 -15.07 -6.41
C GLU A 3 -17.65 -14.43 -5.17
N GLN A 4 -16.58 -13.81 -4.88
CA GLN A 4 -16.36 -13.15 -3.66
C GLN A 4 -16.90 -11.75 -3.74
N ARG A 5 -17.40 -11.25 -2.64
CA ARG A 5 -17.94 -9.92 -2.56
C ARG A 5 -17.29 -9.13 -1.47
N CYS A 6 -17.24 -7.84 -1.66
CA CYS A 6 -16.66 -6.93 -0.69
C CYS A 6 -17.49 -6.94 0.59
N ARG A 7 -16.80 -7.00 1.77
CA ARG A 7 -17.49 -7.04 2.99
C ARG A 7 -18.16 -5.77 3.30
N TYR A 8 -17.74 -4.65 2.74
CA TYR A 8 -18.30 -3.37 3.10
C TYR A 8 -19.40 -2.91 2.19
N CYS A 9 -19.29 -3.10 0.90
CA CYS A 9 -20.27 -2.57 -0.02
C CYS A 9 -20.93 -3.62 -0.89
N GLN A 10 -20.54 -4.86 -0.76
CA GLN A 10 -21.08 -5.97 -1.54
C GLN A 10 -20.72 -5.87 -3.02
N GLY A 11 -19.79 -5.03 -3.38
CA GLY A 11 -19.34 -4.92 -4.75
C GLY A 11 -18.56 -6.13 -5.18
N ARG A 12 -18.30 -6.25 -6.48
CA ARG A 12 -17.63 -7.39 -7.00
C ARG A 12 -16.14 -7.24 -6.84
N LEU A 13 -15.43 -8.28 -6.53
CA LEU A 13 -13.99 -8.26 -6.37
C LEU A 13 -13.32 -8.76 -7.64
N GLU A 14 -12.22 -8.11 -8.02
CA GLU A 14 -11.44 -8.52 -9.16
C GLU A 14 -10.00 -8.67 -8.78
N LEU A 15 -9.27 -9.53 -9.47
CA LEU A 15 -7.87 -9.71 -9.21
C LEU A 15 -7.06 -8.62 -9.89
N TRP A 16 -6.31 -7.87 -9.14
CA TRP A 16 -5.43 -6.84 -9.64
C TRP A 16 -4.04 -7.09 -9.11
N TYR A 17 -3.04 -6.51 -9.73
CA TYR A 17 -1.68 -6.57 -9.24
C TYR A 17 -1.34 -5.17 -8.75
N VAL A 18 -1.01 -5.06 -7.50
CA VAL A 18 -0.86 -3.75 -6.85
C VAL A 18 0.53 -3.63 -6.25
N ASN A 19 0.93 -2.41 -5.97
CA ASN A 19 2.19 -2.18 -5.28
C ASN A 19 1.90 -1.88 -3.83
N ARG A 20 2.71 -2.39 -2.95
CA ARG A 20 2.50 -2.22 -1.52
C ARG A 20 3.78 -1.75 -0.86
N LEU A 21 3.67 -0.73 -0.03
CA LEU A 21 4.77 -0.24 0.76
C LEU A 21 4.57 -0.77 2.17
N GLN A 22 5.56 -1.47 2.68
CA GLN A 22 5.44 -2.16 3.96
C GLN A 22 6.64 -1.85 4.81
N GLN A 23 6.42 -1.52 6.08
CA GLN A 23 7.52 -1.30 7.00
C GLN A 23 7.73 -2.55 7.84
N TYR A 24 8.99 -2.94 8.03
CA TYR A 24 9.30 -4.09 8.83
C TYR A 24 10.64 -3.84 9.51
N GLN A 25 10.62 -3.76 10.83
CA GLN A 25 11.84 -3.59 11.63
C GLN A 25 12.70 -2.45 11.12
N ASP A 26 12.12 -1.29 11.06
CA ASP A 26 12.84 -0.09 10.65
C ASP A 26 13.27 -0.05 9.21
N GLN A 27 12.81 -0.97 8.40
CA GLN A 27 13.10 -0.95 7.00
C GLN A 27 11.83 -0.83 6.21
N TRP A 28 11.91 -0.15 5.09
CA TRP A 28 10.78 -0.04 4.18
C TRP A 28 10.99 -0.99 3.03
N VAL A 29 9.96 -1.75 2.71
CA VAL A 29 10.01 -2.72 1.62
C VAL A 29 8.91 -2.37 0.65
N ILE A 30 9.25 -2.27 -0.62
CA ILE A 30 8.26 -2.02 -1.66
C ILE A 30 8.04 -3.33 -2.42
N ILE A 31 6.81 -3.79 -2.45
CA ILE A 31 6.48 -5.02 -3.13
C ILE A 31 5.65 -4.64 -4.34
N GLU A 32 6.15 -4.96 -5.52
CA GLU A 32 5.46 -4.62 -6.75
C GLU A 32 4.71 -5.81 -7.30
N ASN A 33 3.65 -5.56 -7.97
CA ASN A 33 2.87 -6.60 -8.66
C ASN A 33 2.36 -7.68 -7.71
N LEU A 34 1.89 -7.25 -6.56
CA LEU A 34 1.35 -8.18 -5.57
C LEU A 34 -0.10 -8.48 -5.92
N PRO A 35 -0.49 -9.74 -6.02
CA PRO A 35 -1.87 -10.03 -6.36
C PRO A 35 -2.81 -9.67 -5.22
N ALA A 36 -3.90 -9.03 -5.54
CA ALA A 36 -4.89 -8.62 -4.55
C ALA A 36 -6.26 -8.66 -5.17
N LEU A 37 -7.26 -8.91 -4.35
CA LEU A 37 -8.62 -8.80 -4.80
C LEU A 37 -9.08 -7.39 -4.45
N VAL A 38 -9.57 -6.68 -5.44
CA VAL A 38 -9.92 -5.28 -5.26
C VAL A 38 -11.38 -5.09 -5.58
N CYS A 39 -12.10 -4.41 -4.71
CA CYS A 39 -13.50 -4.14 -4.93
C CYS A 39 -13.63 -3.08 -6.01
N THR A 40 -14.42 -3.37 -7.03
CA THR A 40 -14.58 -2.45 -8.14
C THR A 40 -15.44 -1.26 -7.79
N GLN A 41 -16.13 -1.31 -6.65
CA GLN A 41 -16.95 -0.21 -6.25
C GLN A 41 -16.31 0.70 -5.23
N CYS A 42 -15.75 0.19 -4.18
CA CYS A 42 -15.19 1.03 -3.13
C CYS A 42 -13.67 1.02 -3.05
N GLY A 43 -13.02 0.18 -3.84
CA GLY A 43 -11.56 0.17 -3.87
C GLY A 43 -10.89 -0.59 -2.75
N GLU A 44 -11.64 -1.27 -1.90
CA GLU A 44 -11.03 -2.00 -0.80
C GLU A 44 -10.20 -3.16 -1.32
N HIS A 45 -9.05 -3.41 -0.71
CA HIS A 45 -8.15 -4.49 -1.12
C HIS A 45 -8.23 -5.64 -0.15
N TYR A 46 -8.20 -6.85 -0.68
CA TYR A 46 -8.18 -8.05 0.15
C TYR A 46 -7.06 -8.95 -0.34
N TYR A 47 -6.36 -9.58 0.56
CA TYR A 47 -5.27 -10.47 0.21
C TYR A 47 -5.63 -11.88 0.63
N THR A 48 -5.34 -12.84 -0.25
CA THR A 48 -5.59 -14.24 0.09
C THR A 48 -4.53 -14.71 1.08
N PRO A 49 -4.75 -15.83 1.75
CA PRO A 49 -3.72 -16.35 2.64
C PRO A 49 -2.39 -16.59 1.93
N GLN A 50 -2.43 -17.03 0.67
CA GLN A 50 -1.20 -17.25 -0.05
C GLN A 50 -0.46 -15.93 -0.29
N THR A 51 -1.18 -14.87 -0.62
CA THR A 51 -0.54 -13.59 -0.81
C THR A 51 0.00 -13.05 0.50
N HIS A 52 -0.71 -13.26 1.58
CA HIS A 52 -0.23 -12.83 2.89
C HIS A 52 1.07 -13.55 3.23
N ASP A 53 1.14 -14.86 2.98
CA ASP A 53 2.35 -15.60 3.25
C ASP A 53 3.51 -15.10 2.41
N LEU A 54 3.23 -14.72 1.17
CA LEU A 54 4.24 -14.17 0.32
C LEU A 54 4.78 -12.86 0.88
N VAL A 55 3.89 -11.99 1.35
CA VAL A 55 4.32 -10.72 1.93
C VAL A 55 5.23 -10.98 3.13
N VAL A 56 4.86 -11.91 3.99
CA VAL A 56 5.67 -12.22 5.15
C VAL A 56 7.04 -12.72 4.71
N ALA A 57 7.09 -13.60 3.71
CA ALA A 57 8.36 -14.13 3.25
C ALA A 57 9.25 -13.02 2.69
N LEU A 58 8.67 -12.09 1.95
CA LEU A 58 9.47 -11.03 1.36
C LEU A 58 9.98 -10.04 2.40
N VAL A 59 9.15 -9.66 3.34
CA VAL A 59 9.60 -8.66 4.32
C VAL A 59 10.58 -9.26 5.32
N THR A 60 10.54 -10.58 5.54
CA THR A 60 11.48 -11.19 6.46
C THR A 60 12.75 -11.63 5.77
N GLY A 61 12.90 -11.30 4.48
CA GLY A 61 14.19 -11.51 3.81
C GLY A 61 14.40 -12.89 3.26
N GLN A 62 13.34 -13.63 2.99
CA GLN A 62 13.52 -14.95 2.45
C GLN A 62 13.78 -14.96 0.96
N ALA A 63 13.77 -13.82 0.32
CA ALA A 63 14.08 -13.72 -1.08
C ALA A 63 14.95 -12.49 -1.29
N HIS A 64 15.77 -12.53 -2.33
CA HIS A 64 16.59 -11.37 -2.61
C HIS A 64 15.79 -10.36 -3.40
N PRO A 65 15.98 -9.07 -3.13
CA PRO A 65 15.23 -8.07 -3.88
C PRO A 65 15.73 -8.00 -5.32
N GLN A 66 14.85 -7.62 -6.22
CA GLN A 66 15.22 -7.44 -7.60
C GLN A 66 16.05 -6.17 -7.77
N ARG A 67 15.82 -5.19 -6.92
CA ARG A 67 16.62 -3.97 -6.94
C ARG A 67 16.42 -3.24 -5.62
N THR A 68 17.27 -2.29 -5.36
CA THR A 68 17.17 -1.50 -4.14
C THR A 68 17.08 -0.03 -4.53
N GLU A 69 16.18 0.68 -3.89
CA GLU A 69 15.99 2.09 -4.18
C GLU A 69 16.06 2.89 -2.90
N LEU A 70 16.51 4.13 -3.00
CA LEU A 70 16.54 4.99 -1.85
C LEU A 70 15.16 5.60 -1.64
N VAL A 71 14.75 5.68 -0.39
CA VAL A 71 13.47 6.25 -0.05
C VAL A 71 13.71 7.52 0.72
N LYS A 72 13.11 8.62 0.28
CA LYS A 72 13.24 9.89 0.98
C LYS A 72 12.21 9.94 2.08
N VAL A 73 12.62 10.40 3.24
CA VAL A 73 11.72 10.48 4.37
C VAL A 73 11.64 11.92 4.81
N TYR A 74 10.44 12.46 4.90
CA TYR A 74 10.24 13.83 5.32
C TYR A 74 9.45 13.82 6.62
N ASP A 75 9.92 14.59 7.57
CA ASP A 75 9.15 14.80 8.78
C ASP A 75 8.43 16.12 8.56
N ALA A 76 7.17 16.08 8.29
CA ALA A 76 6.44 17.28 7.93
C ALA A 76 6.47 18.35 9.01
N ALA A 77 6.65 17.94 10.24
CA ALA A 77 6.71 18.94 11.30
C ALA A 77 8.00 19.73 11.25
N GLN A 78 9.03 19.20 10.61
CA GLN A 78 10.29 19.88 10.53
C GLN A 78 10.47 20.69 9.26
N VAL A 79 9.57 20.57 8.32
CA VAL A 79 9.73 21.26 7.07
C VAL A 79 9.00 22.59 7.14
N ALA A 80 9.75 23.67 7.01
CA ALA A 80 9.12 24.95 7.08
C ALA A 80 8.84 25.47 5.70
N LEU A 81 7.60 25.50 5.35
CA LEU A 81 7.27 26.00 4.05
C LEU A 81 7.13 27.47 4.12
N ALA A 82 7.61 28.09 3.14
CA ALA A 82 7.54 29.45 3.17
C ALA A 82 6.19 29.95 3.15
N SER A 83 5.43 29.43 2.55
CA SER A 83 4.24 29.97 2.50
C SER A 83 3.39 29.72 3.43
N LYS A 84 3.37 29.49 4.03
CA LYS A 84 2.64 29.23 4.90
C LYS A 84 1.34 29.34 4.61
N SER A 85 1.13 29.66 3.92
CA SER A 85 -0.01 29.75 3.73
C SER A 85 -0.67 28.75 3.63
N ASP A 86 -0.39 28.26 3.62
CA ASP A 86 -0.90 27.38 3.60
C ASP A 86 -1.84 26.85 4.11
N LYS A 87 -2.02 27.01 4.54
CA LYS A 87 -2.98 26.60 5.08
C LYS A 87 -3.87 26.12 4.25
N SER A 88 -3.87 26.49 3.43
CA SER A 88 -4.79 26.10 2.68
C SER A 88 -4.63 24.85 2.19
N VAL A 89 -3.75 24.39 2.26
CA VAL A 89 -3.58 23.28 1.77
C VAL A 89 -4.17 22.39 2.31
N HIS A 90 -4.51 22.05 2.57
CA HIS A 90 -5.00 21.30 3.21
C HIS A 90 -5.33 20.09 3.06
N PRO A 91 -5.83 19.66 3.61
CA PRO A 91 -6.14 18.41 3.77
C PRO A 91 -6.56 17.75 2.59
N GLU A 92 -7.24 18.32 1.79
CA GLU A 92 -7.68 17.64 0.75
C GLU A 92 -6.63 17.09 0.00
N LEU A 93 -5.48 17.54 0.09
CA LEU A 93 -4.50 16.98 -0.62
C LEU A 93 -4.15 15.70 -0.20
N MET A 94 -4.40 15.43 0.96
CA MET A 94 -4.00 14.30 1.47
C MET A 94 -4.81 13.23 1.18
N ARG A 95 -5.80 13.35 0.59
CA ARG A 95 -6.54 12.33 0.42
C ARG A 95 -6.42 11.75 -0.62
#